data_3cf63d10db08cf8bbd5941b99f7e52a6
#
_entry.id   3cf63d10db08cf8bbd5941b99f7e52a6
#
_cell.length_a   1.000
_cell.length_b   1.000
_cell.length_c   1.000
_cell.angle_alpha   90.00
_cell.angle_beta   90.00
_cell.angle_gamma   90.00
#
_symmetry.space_group_name_H-M   'P 1'
#
loop_
_entity.id
_entity.type
_entity.pdbx_description
1 polymer ?
#
loop_
_entity_poly.entity_id
_entity_poly.type
_entity_poly.pdbx_seq_one_letter_code
_entity_poly.pdbx_strand_id
1 'polypeptide(L)'
;MDFIEINADLHIHGLYAGGTSEKMIPELIAQNAPLKGLHLLGTGDVLNGRWLKLLKEQLKYNNGMFEHENGTKFILQTEVEDANRVHHIILFPDLSKVEEFKERIKSKSSDLDTDARPKLHMNGEEIAEICCDVGALIGFAHAFTPYFGLYSKYDSYRACYGSKWNKIFFMELGLSADTDMADRIAELAQLTFTSNSDCHSPWPNKLGREMTRFKVKEVSFEEIRAALARDGGRGPTLNIKFDPKEGKYHKTRCTGCLLFFEPKVAQKFNWKCPNCGRSIKKGVDFRIEELSAWQEPHHPKGRPKCIHIIPLSEIIALAHKIKNPWSERVQEMWKNFVTRFSNEFNVLINVDISELETIDRETAALIKIFREGKFQYIPGGAGVYGIPVPPGQPFEIKYYKGAQRTLESFG
;
A
#
# COMPACT_ATOMS: atom_id res chain seq x y z
N MET A 1 5.86 30.47 6.92
CA MET A 1 6.70 29.25 6.88
C MET A 1 6.72 28.75 5.45
N ASP A 2 7.89 28.41 4.97
CA ASP A 2 8.07 27.79 3.66
C ASP A 2 7.55 26.36 3.67
N PHE A 3 7.24 25.82 2.50
CA PHE A 3 6.84 24.43 2.37
C PHE A 3 8.04 23.50 2.51
N ILE A 4 7.81 22.37 3.14
CA ILE A 4 8.75 21.24 3.21
C ILE A 4 8.14 20.01 2.52
N GLU A 5 8.96 19.09 2.08
CA GLU A 5 8.52 17.79 1.59
C GLU A 5 8.80 16.70 2.64
N ILE A 6 7.81 15.88 2.90
CA ILE A 6 7.90 14.74 3.82
C ILE A 6 7.44 13.46 3.15
N ASN A 7 8.10 12.35 3.41
CA ASN A 7 7.61 11.03 3.03
C ASN A 7 6.78 10.46 4.18
N ALA A 8 5.60 9.98 3.88
CA ALA A 8 4.67 9.43 4.86
C ALA A 8 4.15 8.05 4.42
N ASP A 9 4.02 7.15 5.39
CA ASP A 9 3.33 5.87 5.30
C ASP A 9 2.16 5.89 6.29
N LEU A 10 0.97 6.25 5.80
CA LEU A 10 -0.19 6.54 6.64
C LEU A 10 -1.04 5.31 6.97
N HIS A 11 -0.61 4.11 6.53
CA HIS A 11 -1.32 2.87 6.80
C HIS A 11 -0.34 1.76 7.16
N ILE A 12 -0.23 1.51 8.45
CA ILE A 12 0.51 0.39 9.03
C ILE A 12 -0.34 -0.31 10.09
N HIS A 13 0.08 -1.49 10.54
CA HIS A 13 -0.56 -2.22 11.63
C HIS A 13 0.33 -2.30 12.87
N GLY A 14 -0.27 -2.54 14.02
CA GLY A 14 0.44 -2.73 15.29
C GLY A 14 0.60 -4.21 15.65
N LEU A 15 1.30 -4.46 16.74
CA LEU A 15 1.63 -5.80 17.27
C LEU A 15 0.40 -6.74 17.39
N TYR A 16 -0.78 -6.19 17.66
CA TYR A 16 -1.98 -6.98 17.97
C TYR A 16 -2.88 -7.23 16.75
N ALA A 17 -2.48 -6.79 15.56
CA ALA A 17 -3.20 -7.11 14.33
C ALA A 17 -2.91 -8.55 13.86
N GLY A 18 -3.89 -9.18 13.23
CA GLY A 18 -3.74 -10.53 12.71
C GLY A 18 -2.62 -10.65 11.67
N GLY A 19 -1.73 -11.64 11.84
CA GLY A 19 -0.61 -11.87 10.91
C GLY A 19 0.57 -10.93 11.05
N THR A 20 0.60 -10.12 12.10
CA THR A 20 1.66 -9.14 12.38
C THR A 20 2.84 -9.79 13.11
N SER A 21 4.05 -9.33 12.82
CA SER A 21 5.28 -9.74 13.49
C SER A 21 5.26 -9.32 14.96
N GLU A 22 5.74 -10.21 15.86
CA GLU A 22 5.95 -9.88 17.29
C GLU A 22 6.94 -8.71 17.50
N LYS A 23 7.71 -8.36 16.48
CA LYS A 23 8.63 -7.20 16.44
C LYS A 23 7.95 -5.90 16.02
N MET A 24 6.66 -5.92 15.66
CA MET A 24 5.93 -4.72 15.24
C MET A 24 5.55 -3.87 16.47
N ILE A 25 6.56 -3.28 17.09
CA ILE A 25 6.45 -2.40 18.27
C ILE A 25 6.85 -0.97 17.92
N PRO A 26 6.30 0.07 18.57
CA PRO A 26 6.52 1.48 18.20
C PRO A 26 8.00 1.86 18.14
N GLU A 27 8.80 1.39 19.08
CA GLU A 27 10.24 1.61 19.15
C GLU A 27 10.96 1.14 17.87
N LEU A 28 10.76 -0.12 17.45
CA LEU A 28 11.42 -0.67 16.26
C LEU A 28 10.88 -0.05 14.95
N ILE A 29 9.61 0.30 14.91
CA ILE A 29 9.02 1.02 13.77
C ILE A 29 9.73 2.37 13.63
N ALA A 30 9.84 3.13 14.72
CA ALA A 30 10.48 4.44 14.74
C ALA A 30 11.97 4.37 14.37
N GLN A 31 12.70 3.35 14.86
CA GLN A 31 14.12 3.17 14.54
C GLN A 31 14.36 2.87 13.05
N ASN A 32 13.45 2.12 12.41
CA ASN A 32 13.60 1.75 11.00
C ASN A 32 13.04 2.79 10.01
N ALA A 33 12.14 3.66 10.44
CA ALA A 33 11.51 4.66 9.57
C ALA A 33 12.51 5.60 8.87
N PRO A 34 13.47 6.23 9.56
CA PRO A 34 14.46 7.09 8.92
C PRO A 34 15.35 6.33 7.92
N LEU A 35 15.64 5.05 8.17
CA LEU A 35 16.44 4.22 7.27
C LEU A 35 15.74 3.96 5.93
N LYS A 36 14.41 4.10 5.88
CA LYS A 36 13.61 4.09 4.65
C LYS A 36 13.49 5.47 4.01
N GLY A 37 13.72 6.53 4.76
CA GLY A 37 13.48 7.91 4.39
C GLY A 37 12.07 8.39 4.75
N LEU A 38 11.41 7.75 5.73
CA LEU A 38 10.11 8.16 6.26
C LEU A 38 10.26 9.21 7.36
N HIS A 39 9.36 10.19 7.36
CA HIS A 39 9.27 11.27 8.36
C HIS A 39 8.01 11.13 9.21
N LEU A 40 6.94 10.57 8.62
CA LEU A 40 5.64 10.42 9.25
C LEU A 40 5.08 9.02 8.97
N LEU A 41 4.48 8.43 9.99
CA LEU A 41 3.79 7.15 9.93
C LEU A 41 2.37 7.27 10.49
N GLY A 42 1.46 6.38 10.07
CA GLY A 42 0.30 6.08 10.88
C GLY A 42 0.71 5.39 12.18
N THR A 43 -0.04 5.57 13.27
CA THR A 43 0.20 4.78 14.49
C THR A 43 -0.09 3.29 14.29
N GLY A 44 -0.94 2.94 13.33
CA GLY A 44 -1.63 1.66 13.33
C GLY A 44 -2.65 1.57 14.47
N ASP A 45 -3.71 0.91 14.25
CA ASP A 45 -4.64 0.27 15.21
C ASP A 45 -4.92 1.02 16.53
N VAL A 46 -4.99 2.37 16.50
CA VAL A 46 -5.08 3.22 17.71
C VAL A 46 -6.34 2.95 18.56
N LEU A 47 -7.37 2.31 17.99
CA LEU A 47 -8.58 1.89 18.71
C LEU A 47 -8.32 0.73 19.67
N ASN A 48 -7.28 -0.07 19.45
CA ASN A 48 -6.93 -1.18 20.34
C ASN A 48 -6.26 -0.65 21.63
N GLY A 49 -6.89 -0.86 22.77
CA GLY A 49 -6.42 -0.32 24.05
C GLY A 49 -5.03 -0.81 24.46
N ARG A 50 -4.67 -2.08 24.15
CA ARG A 50 -3.32 -2.62 24.45
C ARG A 50 -2.26 -1.96 23.57
N TRP A 51 -2.57 -1.73 22.28
CA TRP A 51 -1.68 -1.04 21.37
C TRP A 51 -1.50 0.42 21.75
N LEU A 52 -2.60 1.14 22.05
CA LEU A 52 -2.53 2.53 22.50
C LEU A 52 -1.72 2.68 23.80
N LYS A 53 -1.82 1.71 24.71
CA LYS A 53 -0.99 1.70 25.93
C LYS A 53 0.50 1.60 25.57
N LEU A 54 0.88 0.69 24.65
CA LEU A 54 2.25 0.52 24.21
C LEU A 54 2.80 1.77 23.48
N LEU A 55 1.97 2.42 22.66
CA LEU A 55 2.32 3.71 22.04
C LEU A 55 2.66 4.78 23.09
N LYS A 56 1.84 4.89 24.15
CA LYS A 56 2.05 5.85 25.26
C LYS A 56 3.28 5.52 26.12
N GLU A 57 3.66 4.26 26.19
CA GLU A 57 4.84 3.80 26.94
C GLU A 57 6.15 4.06 26.20
N GLN A 58 6.16 3.95 24.86
CA GLN A 58 7.36 4.01 24.04
C GLN A 58 7.55 5.32 23.26
N LEU A 59 6.51 6.13 23.15
CA LEU A 59 6.53 7.38 22.38
C LEU A 59 5.99 8.54 23.22
N LYS A 60 6.44 9.75 22.89
CA LYS A 60 5.94 10.97 23.52
C LYS A 60 4.72 11.48 22.74
N TYR A 61 3.59 11.67 23.42
CA TYR A 61 2.41 12.28 22.82
C TYR A 61 2.47 13.81 22.93
N ASN A 62 2.34 14.50 21.81
CA ASN A 62 2.34 15.97 21.74
C ASN A 62 1.53 16.46 20.53
N ASN A 63 0.70 17.50 20.74
CA ASN A 63 -0.06 18.18 19.67
C ASN A 63 -0.80 17.22 18.72
N GLY A 64 -1.53 16.24 19.26
CA GLY A 64 -2.32 15.29 18.45
C GLY A 64 -1.54 14.16 17.81
N MET A 65 -0.22 14.07 18.02
CA MET A 65 0.64 13.05 17.41
C MET A 65 1.53 12.38 18.44
N PHE A 66 2.01 11.17 18.13
CA PHE A 66 3.12 10.57 18.85
C PHE A 66 4.44 10.90 18.14
N GLU A 67 5.51 10.99 18.93
CA GLU A 67 6.86 11.29 18.43
C GLU A 67 7.88 10.44 19.19
N HIS A 68 8.79 9.83 18.44
CA HIS A 68 9.96 9.14 18.98
C HIS A 68 11.15 10.10 19.13
N GLU A 69 12.09 9.80 20.03
CA GLU A 69 13.27 10.64 20.30
C GLU A 69 14.15 10.93 19.07
N ASN A 70 14.14 10.06 18.05
CA ASN A 70 14.85 10.28 16.79
C ASN A 70 14.12 11.22 15.81
N GLY A 71 12.99 11.81 16.22
CA GLY A 71 12.19 12.73 15.40
C GLY A 71 11.15 12.12 14.49
N THR A 72 11.01 10.77 14.46
CA THR A 72 9.93 10.10 13.73
C THR A 72 8.58 10.40 14.35
N LYS A 73 7.63 10.88 13.55
CA LYS A 73 6.28 11.25 13.99
C LYS A 73 5.23 10.25 13.54
N PHE A 74 4.18 10.12 14.36
CA PHE A 74 3.08 9.21 14.10
C PHE A 74 1.74 9.94 14.23
N ILE A 75 0.96 9.94 13.16
CA ILE A 75 -0.42 10.42 13.15
C ILE A 75 -1.35 9.31 13.66
N LEU A 76 -2.35 9.67 14.46
CA LEU A 76 -3.30 8.71 15.00
C LEU A 76 -4.10 8.05 13.88
N GLN A 77 -3.90 6.75 13.67
CA GLN A 77 -4.47 5.99 12.55
C GLN A 77 -5.05 4.67 13.03
N THR A 78 -6.14 4.27 12.39
CA THR A 78 -6.71 2.92 12.51
C THR A 78 -7.24 2.46 11.16
N GLU A 79 -7.35 1.14 10.98
CA GLU A 79 -8.16 0.52 9.92
C GLU A 79 -9.38 -0.14 10.57
N VAL A 80 -10.56 -0.04 9.91
CA VAL A 80 -11.79 -0.74 10.32
C VAL A 80 -12.39 -1.48 9.13
N GLU A 81 -13.02 -2.64 9.38
CA GLU A 81 -13.80 -3.39 8.39
C GLU A 81 -15.28 -3.05 8.54
N ASP A 82 -15.96 -2.64 7.46
CA ASP A 82 -17.40 -2.41 7.46
C ASP A 82 -18.23 -3.70 7.30
N ALA A 83 -19.56 -3.62 7.42
CA ALA A 83 -20.47 -4.75 7.30
C ALA A 83 -20.40 -5.45 5.92
N ASN A 84 -19.91 -4.77 4.88
CA ASN A 84 -19.72 -5.29 3.53
C ASN A 84 -18.27 -5.78 3.30
N ARG A 85 -17.45 -5.81 4.37
CA ARG A 85 -16.04 -6.18 4.33
C ARG A 85 -15.17 -5.24 3.53
N VAL A 86 -15.52 -3.96 3.46
CA VAL A 86 -14.64 -2.91 2.96
C VAL A 86 -13.78 -2.39 4.10
N HIS A 87 -12.50 -2.20 3.84
CA HIS A 87 -11.56 -1.62 4.80
C HIS A 87 -11.48 -0.10 4.62
N HIS A 88 -11.51 0.61 5.73
CA HIS A 88 -11.42 2.07 5.78
C HIS A 88 -10.27 2.51 6.67
N ILE A 89 -9.45 3.44 6.17
CA ILE A 89 -8.41 4.12 6.95
C ILE A 89 -9.04 5.34 7.60
N ILE A 90 -8.85 5.49 8.90
CA ILE A 90 -9.32 6.65 9.66
C ILE A 90 -8.13 7.32 10.33
N LEU A 91 -8.02 8.65 10.15
CA LEU A 91 -6.99 9.48 10.80
C LEU A 91 -7.68 10.43 11.78
N PHE A 92 -7.15 10.52 12.99
CA PHE A 92 -7.74 11.34 14.06
C PHE A 92 -6.87 12.54 14.40
N PRO A 93 -7.50 13.70 14.75
CA PRO A 93 -6.77 14.91 15.15
C PRO A 93 -6.11 14.80 16.52
N ASP A 94 -6.72 14.06 17.46
CA ASP A 94 -6.22 13.86 18.81
C ASP A 94 -6.85 12.66 19.50
N LEU A 95 -6.31 12.27 20.67
CA LEU A 95 -6.76 11.11 21.43
C LEU A 95 -8.20 11.25 21.96
N SER A 96 -8.69 12.47 22.21
CA SER A 96 -10.08 12.67 22.66
C SER A 96 -11.07 12.26 21.57
N LYS A 97 -10.70 12.48 20.32
CA LYS A 97 -11.50 12.10 19.15
C LYS A 97 -11.43 10.60 18.84
N VAL A 98 -10.32 9.96 19.16
CA VAL A 98 -10.21 8.48 19.15
C VAL A 98 -11.19 7.87 20.16
N GLU A 99 -11.21 8.38 21.39
CA GLU A 99 -12.12 7.88 22.44
C GLU A 99 -13.60 8.18 22.11
N GLU A 100 -13.90 9.38 21.58
CA GLU A 100 -15.26 9.74 21.14
C GLU A 100 -15.74 8.81 20.03
N PHE A 101 -14.91 8.55 19.02
CA PHE A 101 -15.21 7.60 17.94
C PHE A 101 -15.42 6.19 18.50
N LYS A 102 -14.50 5.72 19.35
CA LYS A 102 -14.56 4.39 19.98
C LYS A 102 -15.86 4.18 20.74
N GLU A 103 -16.31 5.17 21.52
CA GLU A 103 -17.57 5.07 22.28
C GLU A 103 -18.79 4.98 21.36
N ARG A 104 -18.81 5.72 20.24
CA ARG A 104 -19.90 5.68 19.27
C ARG A 104 -20.02 4.33 18.55
N ILE A 105 -18.91 3.65 18.29
CA ILE A 105 -18.91 2.36 17.58
C ILE A 105 -18.97 1.15 18.52
N LYS A 106 -18.86 1.34 19.82
CA LYS A 106 -18.75 0.27 20.83
C LYS A 106 -19.87 -0.77 20.76
N SER A 107 -21.11 -0.34 20.58
CA SER A 107 -22.26 -1.23 20.44
C SER A 107 -22.37 -1.88 19.05
N LYS A 108 -21.52 -1.48 18.11
CA LYS A 108 -21.52 -1.90 16.71
C LYS A 108 -20.37 -2.85 16.36
N SER A 109 -19.54 -3.21 17.35
CA SER A 109 -18.42 -4.14 17.17
C SER A 109 -18.38 -5.13 18.33
N SER A 110 -18.15 -6.40 18.02
CA SER A 110 -17.96 -7.45 19.03
C SER A 110 -16.48 -7.70 19.34
N ASP A 111 -15.56 -7.15 18.56
CA ASP A 111 -14.12 -7.41 18.61
C ASP A 111 -13.24 -6.17 18.84
N LEU A 112 -13.86 -5.03 19.20
CA LEU A 112 -13.20 -3.73 19.37
C LEU A 112 -11.97 -3.75 20.31
N ASP A 113 -12.01 -4.58 21.35
CA ASP A 113 -10.92 -4.69 22.33
C ASP A 113 -10.03 -5.92 22.10
N THR A 114 -10.40 -6.81 21.18
CA THR A 114 -9.69 -8.09 20.93
C THR A 114 -8.96 -8.11 19.59
N ASP A 115 -9.51 -7.51 18.55
CA ASP A 115 -8.87 -7.36 17.25
C ASP A 115 -8.31 -5.93 17.12
N ALA A 116 -7.18 -5.79 16.46
CA ALA A 116 -6.59 -4.49 16.19
C ALA A 116 -7.32 -3.77 15.05
N ARG A 117 -7.92 -4.52 14.15
CA ARG A 117 -8.80 -4.03 13.06
C ARG A 117 -10.24 -4.47 13.33
N PRO A 118 -11.03 -3.66 14.05
CA PRO A 118 -12.38 -4.04 14.45
C PRO A 118 -13.33 -4.14 13.25
N LYS A 119 -14.21 -5.15 13.32
CA LYS A 119 -15.32 -5.33 12.39
C LYS A 119 -16.54 -4.60 12.91
N LEU A 120 -17.05 -3.70 12.08
CA LEU A 120 -18.20 -2.87 12.44
C LEU A 120 -19.46 -3.37 11.73
N HIS A 121 -20.53 -3.58 12.50
CA HIS A 121 -21.88 -3.83 11.97
C HIS A 121 -22.52 -2.52 11.47
N MET A 122 -21.79 -1.82 10.60
CA MET A 122 -22.12 -0.51 10.02
C MET A 122 -21.67 -0.49 8.57
N ASN A 123 -22.36 0.24 7.71
CA ASN A 123 -21.90 0.47 6.34
C ASN A 123 -20.93 1.66 6.25
N GLY A 124 -20.32 1.87 5.06
CA GLY A 124 -19.35 2.95 4.87
C GLY A 124 -19.93 4.35 5.10
N GLU A 125 -21.23 4.60 4.79
CA GLU A 125 -21.90 5.88 5.03
C GLU A 125 -22.02 6.19 6.52
N GLU A 126 -22.46 5.21 7.32
CA GLU A 126 -22.60 5.36 8.78
C GLU A 126 -21.23 5.60 9.45
N ILE A 127 -20.17 4.92 9.00
CA ILE A 127 -18.83 5.14 9.52
C ILE A 127 -18.33 6.53 9.15
N ALA A 128 -18.53 6.96 7.89
CA ALA A 128 -18.14 8.29 7.43
C ALA A 128 -18.90 9.41 8.17
N GLU A 129 -20.16 9.19 8.54
CA GLU A 129 -20.92 10.14 9.34
C GLU A 129 -20.28 10.36 10.70
N ILE A 130 -19.97 9.27 11.43
CA ILE A 130 -19.27 9.39 12.72
C ILE A 130 -17.93 10.07 12.57
N CYS A 131 -17.13 9.72 11.53
CA CYS A 131 -15.85 10.38 11.27
C CYS A 131 -16.00 11.90 11.08
N CYS A 132 -17.00 12.32 10.30
CA CYS A 132 -17.28 13.75 10.10
C CYS A 132 -17.64 14.46 11.42
N ASP A 133 -18.48 13.84 12.25
CA ASP A 133 -18.93 14.40 13.52
C ASP A 133 -17.78 14.58 14.53
N VAL A 134 -16.85 13.63 14.57
CA VAL A 134 -15.70 13.70 15.48
C VAL A 134 -14.52 14.47 14.89
N GLY A 135 -14.62 14.93 13.63
CA GLY A 135 -13.54 15.63 12.94
C GLY A 135 -12.39 14.75 12.46
N ALA A 136 -12.61 13.44 12.36
CA ALA A 136 -11.67 12.50 11.78
C ALA A 136 -11.75 12.48 10.25
N LEU A 137 -10.66 12.08 9.60
CA LEU A 137 -10.63 11.84 8.16
C LEU A 137 -10.86 10.37 7.87
N ILE A 138 -11.61 10.06 6.84
CA ILE A 138 -11.83 8.71 6.37
C ILE A 138 -11.50 8.60 4.87
N GLY A 139 -10.81 7.51 4.51
CA GLY A 139 -10.57 7.08 3.14
C GLY A 139 -10.66 5.56 3.04
N PHE A 140 -10.78 5.01 1.84
CA PHE A 140 -10.82 3.57 1.68
C PHE A 140 -9.42 3.01 1.45
N ALA A 141 -9.10 1.93 2.17
CA ALA A 141 -7.83 1.23 2.12
C ALA A 141 -7.74 0.39 0.84
N HIS A 142 -6.52 0.23 0.30
CA HIS A 142 -6.15 -0.68 -0.80
C HIS A 142 -7.32 -0.95 -1.77
N ALA A 143 -7.81 0.13 -2.40
CA ALA A 143 -9.11 0.28 -3.09
C ALA A 143 -9.52 -0.90 -3.98
N PHE A 144 -8.56 -1.53 -4.67
CA PHE A 144 -8.81 -2.56 -5.67
C PHE A 144 -8.50 -3.99 -5.18
N THR A 145 -8.01 -4.15 -3.94
CA THR A 145 -7.63 -5.46 -3.42
C THR A 145 -8.86 -6.38 -3.34
N PRO A 146 -8.83 -7.58 -3.93
CA PRO A 146 -9.89 -8.54 -3.79
C PRO A 146 -10.19 -8.85 -2.31
N TYR A 147 -11.46 -9.05 -1.98
CA TYR A 147 -12.03 -9.32 -0.65
C TYR A 147 -12.31 -8.07 0.21
N PHE A 148 -11.40 -7.11 0.32
CA PHE A 148 -11.48 -6.03 1.30
C PHE A 148 -11.39 -4.63 0.68
N GLY A 149 -10.95 -4.51 -0.56
CA GLY A 149 -10.97 -3.25 -1.29
C GLY A 149 -12.39 -2.85 -1.66
N LEU A 150 -12.69 -1.55 -1.64
CA LEU A 150 -14.00 -1.00 -1.96
C LEU A 150 -14.51 -1.51 -3.32
N TYR A 151 -13.66 -1.50 -4.33
CA TYR A 151 -14.03 -1.93 -5.68
C TYR A 151 -14.14 -3.46 -5.84
N SER A 152 -13.91 -4.23 -4.80
CA SER A 152 -14.29 -5.65 -4.77
C SER A 152 -15.79 -5.85 -4.46
N LYS A 153 -16.46 -4.81 -3.94
CA LYS A 153 -17.85 -4.84 -3.45
C LYS A 153 -18.77 -3.88 -4.20
N TYR A 154 -18.24 -2.75 -4.61
CA TYR A 154 -18.99 -1.67 -5.26
C TYR A 154 -18.37 -1.30 -6.60
N ASP A 155 -19.20 -0.78 -7.52
CA ASP A 155 -18.73 -0.23 -8.79
C ASP A 155 -18.40 1.28 -8.68
N SER A 156 -18.75 1.90 -7.54
CA SER A 156 -18.50 3.32 -7.26
C SER A 156 -18.29 3.54 -5.76
N TYR A 157 -17.30 4.38 -5.40
CA TYR A 157 -17.12 4.76 -4.00
C TYR A 157 -18.31 5.58 -3.47
N ARG A 158 -19.04 6.26 -4.36
CA ARG A 158 -20.26 6.98 -3.98
C ARG A 158 -21.34 6.03 -3.49
N ALA A 159 -21.43 4.82 -4.04
CA ALA A 159 -22.38 3.82 -3.58
C ALA A 159 -22.02 3.27 -2.18
N CYS A 160 -20.72 3.23 -1.84
CA CYS A 160 -20.27 2.83 -0.50
C CYS A 160 -20.60 3.89 0.56
N TYR A 161 -20.35 5.17 0.24
CA TYR A 161 -20.45 6.27 1.22
C TYR A 161 -21.76 7.07 1.16
N GLY A 162 -22.71 6.70 0.29
CA GLY A 162 -24.05 7.30 0.22
C GLY A 162 -24.00 8.83 0.17
N SER A 163 -24.73 9.49 1.07
CA SER A 163 -24.78 10.97 1.16
C SER A 163 -23.45 11.60 1.60
N LYS A 164 -22.53 10.82 2.16
CA LYS A 164 -21.22 11.30 2.68
C LYS A 164 -20.07 11.20 1.67
N TRP A 165 -20.33 10.75 0.44
CA TRP A 165 -19.28 10.57 -0.57
C TRP A 165 -18.41 11.83 -0.81
N ASN A 166 -18.97 13.02 -0.67
CA ASN A 166 -18.27 14.30 -0.85
C ASN A 166 -17.38 14.69 0.33
N LYS A 167 -17.38 13.90 1.41
CA LYS A 167 -16.46 14.02 2.56
C LYS A 167 -15.25 13.12 2.45
N ILE A 168 -15.20 12.28 1.42
CA ILE A 168 -14.06 11.41 1.15
C ILE A 168 -13.07 12.18 0.28
N PHE A 169 -11.87 12.43 0.79
CA PHE A 169 -10.85 13.22 0.10
C PHE A 169 -9.73 12.38 -0.50
N PHE A 170 -9.51 11.17 0.03
CA PHE A 170 -8.39 10.33 -0.36
C PHE A 170 -8.77 8.86 -0.43
N MET A 171 -7.95 8.13 -1.14
CA MET A 171 -7.98 6.68 -1.22
C MET A 171 -6.58 6.11 -1.28
N GLU A 172 -6.41 4.88 -0.86
CA GLU A 172 -5.17 4.14 -1.02
C GLU A 172 -5.22 3.25 -2.25
N LEU A 173 -4.17 3.34 -3.08
CA LEU A 173 -4.05 2.56 -4.31
C LEU A 173 -3.89 1.05 -4.04
N GLY A 174 -3.16 0.69 -2.98
CA GLY A 174 -2.76 -0.68 -2.67
C GLY A 174 -1.71 -1.24 -3.62
N LEU A 175 -1.11 -2.37 -3.26
CA LEU A 175 0.08 -2.93 -3.92
C LEU A 175 -0.11 -3.38 -5.38
N SER A 176 -1.34 -3.62 -5.83
CA SER A 176 -1.62 -4.18 -7.16
C SER A 176 -2.12 -3.18 -8.18
N ALA A 177 -2.19 -1.89 -7.82
CA ALA A 177 -2.61 -0.79 -8.69
C ALA A 177 -1.69 0.42 -8.52
N ASP A 178 -1.62 1.30 -9.50
CA ASP A 178 -0.90 2.56 -9.47
C ASP A 178 -1.76 3.75 -9.91
N THR A 179 -1.14 4.92 -9.97
CA THR A 179 -1.81 6.16 -10.38
C THR A 179 -2.35 6.07 -11.80
N ASP A 180 -1.58 5.50 -12.73
CA ASP A 180 -1.97 5.40 -14.15
C ASP A 180 -3.19 4.48 -14.31
N MET A 181 -3.19 3.35 -13.62
CA MET A 181 -4.33 2.43 -13.60
C MET A 181 -5.58 3.09 -13.01
N ALA A 182 -5.46 3.77 -11.87
CA ALA A 182 -6.59 4.40 -11.18
C ALA A 182 -7.13 5.63 -11.93
N ASP A 183 -6.29 6.41 -12.59
CA ASP A 183 -6.69 7.59 -13.37
C ASP A 183 -7.40 7.25 -14.70
N ARG A 184 -7.65 5.97 -14.97
CA ARG A 184 -8.59 5.50 -16.00
C ARG A 184 -10.05 5.52 -15.51
N ILE A 185 -10.29 5.69 -14.21
CA ILE A 185 -11.61 5.68 -13.58
C ILE A 185 -12.05 7.12 -13.30
N ALA A 186 -13.03 7.61 -14.05
CA ALA A 186 -13.42 9.03 -14.05
C ALA A 186 -13.80 9.57 -12.66
N GLU A 187 -14.53 8.80 -11.86
CA GLU A 187 -14.98 9.26 -10.54
C GLU A 187 -13.84 9.52 -9.56
N LEU A 188 -12.64 8.97 -9.79
CA LEU A 188 -11.48 9.11 -8.92
C LEU A 188 -10.67 10.40 -9.14
N ALA A 189 -10.97 11.16 -10.19
CA ALA A 189 -10.22 12.37 -10.55
C ALA A 189 -10.14 13.40 -9.42
N GLN A 190 -11.16 13.48 -8.57
CA GLN A 190 -11.21 14.42 -7.45
C GLN A 190 -10.53 13.92 -6.17
N LEU A 191 -10.24 12.62 -6.06
CA LEU A 191 -9.62 12.06 -4.87
C LEU A 191 -8.09 12.19 -4.90
N THR A 192 -7.51 12.36 -3.74
CA THR A 192 -6.07 12.24 -3.55
C THR A 192 -5.71 10.76 -3.44
N PHE A 193 -4.75 10.32 -4.25
CA PHE A 193 -4.22 8.97 -4.18
C PHE A 193 -3.06 8.91 -3.21
N THR A 194 -3.13 8.00 -2.27
CA THR A 194 -2.03 7.67 -1.35
C THR A 194 -1.47 6.29 -1.67
N SER A 195 -0.18 6.15 -1.42
CA SER A 195 0.52 4.87 -1.41
C SER A 195 1.02 4.64 -0.01
N ASN A 196 0.66 3.52 0.60
CA ASN A 196 1.07 3.14 1.95
C ASN A 196 1.44 1.67 1.96
N SER A 197 2.24 1.25 2.92
CA SER A 197 2.80 -0.09 2.93
C SER A 197 1.83 -1.19 3.36
N ASP A 198 0.81 -0.86 4.14
CA ASP A 198 -0.05 -1.85 4.82
C ASP A 198 0.83 -2.91 5.51
N CYS A 199 1.87 -2.43 6.22
CA CYS A 199 2.88 -3.33 6.73
C CYS A 199 2.50 -3.96 8.05
N HIS A 200 2.87 -5.24 8.18
CA HIS A 200 2.70 -6.08 9.37
C HIS A 200 4.05 -6.48 9.97
N SER A 201 5.12 -5.75 9.61
CA SER A 201 6.48 -6.01 10.07
C SER A 201 7.29 -4.71 10.04
N PRO A 202 8.11 -4.41 11.07
CA PRO A 202 8.85 -3.16 11.17
C PRO A 202 10.09 -3.12 10.26
N TRP A 203 10.43 -4.24 9.60
CA TRP A 203 11.65 -4.33 8.80
C TRP A 203 11.55 -3.56 7.48
N PRO A 204 12.65 -2.95 7.01
CA PRO A 204 12.65 -2.02 5.88
C PRO A 204 12.14 -2.55 4.55
N ASN A 205 12.09 -3.85 4.32
CA ASN A 205 11.49 -4.42 3.10
C ASN A 205 9.96 -4.53 3.19
N LYS A 206 9.35 -4.19 4.34
CA LYS A 206 7.90 -4.10 4.55
C LYS A 206 7.47 -2.69 4.93
N LEU A 207 8.07 -2.12 5.99
CA LEU A 207 7.85 -0.75 6.40
C LEU A 207 8.27 0.21 5.29
N GLY A 208 7.40 1.13 4.89
CA GLY A 208 7.69 2.11 3.84
C GLY A 208 8.05 1.52 2.49
N ARG A 209 7.65 0.27 2.20
CA ARG A 209 7.78 -0.30 0.83
C ARG A 209 6.94 0.45 -0.19
N GLU A 210 5.89 1.11 0.26
CA GLU A 210 5.14 2.14 -0.43
C GLU A 210 4.97 3.33 0.51
N MET A 211 5.04 4.53 -0.03
CA MET A 211 4.88 5.79 0.72
C MET A 211 4.42 6.92 -0.20
N THR A 212 3.82 7.95 0.39
CA THR A 212 3.44 9.17 -0.31
C THR A 212 4.31 10.31 0.15
N ARG A 213 4.86 11.09 -0.78
CA ARG A 213 5.52 12.36 -0.47
C ARG A 213 4.51 13.47 -0.47
N PHE A 214 4.45 14.22 0.63
CA PHE A 214 3.57 15.38 0.79
C PHE A 214 4.37 16.67 0.87
N LYS A 215 3.82 17.72 0.26
CA LYS A 215 4.23 19.10 0.45
C LYS A 215 3.34 19.72 1.53
N VAL A 216 3.94 20.09 2.65
CA VAL A 216 3.28 20.63 3.85
C VAL A 216 4.10 21.76 4.43
N LYS A 217 3.57 22.53 5.39
CA LYS A 217 4.34 23.56 6.09
C LYS A 217 5.03 23.03 7.34
N GLU A 218 4.42 22.02 7.97
CA GLU A 218 4.94 21.31 9.14
C GLU A 218 4.35 19.91 9.19
N VAL A 219 4.84 19.06 10.10
CA VAL A 219 4.27 17.73 10.31
C VAL A 219 3.22 17.83 11.42
N SER A 220 1.95 17.96 11.03
CA SER A 220 0.78 18.00 11.91
C SER A 220 -0.44 17.38 11.23
N PHE A 221 -1.47 17.02 12.02
CA PHE A 221 -2.73 16.49 11.49
C PHE A 221 -3.38 17.47 10.51
N GLU A 222 -3.43 18.76 10.86
CA GLU A 222 -4.07 19.79 10.02
C GLU A 222 -3.36 19.96 8.67
N GLU A 223 -2.03 19.88 8.65
CA GLU A 223 -1.26 19.97 7.41
C GLU A 223 -1.48 18.72 6.53
N ILE A 224 -1.58 17.52 7.13
CA ILE A 224 -1.93 16.29 6.39
C ILE A 224 -3.38 16.36 5.90
N ARG A 225 -4.32 16.85 6.70
CA ARG A 225 -5.72 17.07 6.26
C ARG A 225 -5.77 18.00 5.05
N ALA A 226 -5.07 19.13 5.12
CA ALA A 226 -5.00 20.08 4.01
C ALA A 226 -4.31 19.50 2.78
N ALA A 227 -3.27 18.66 2.96
CA ALA A 227 -2.58 17.98 1.87
C ALA A 227 -3.47 16.90 1.21
N LEU A 228 -4.21 16.12 1.97
CA LEU A 228 -5.16 15.16 1.44
C LEU A 228 -6.33 15.83 0.70
N ALA A 229 -6.76 17.02 1.17
CA ALA A 229 -7.74 17.87 0.49
C ALA A 229 -7.16 18.67 -0.69
N ARG A 230 -5.84 18.68 -0.87
CA ARG A 230 -5.10 19.51 -1.87
C ARG A 230 -5.37 21.01 -1.69
N ASP A 231 -5.43 21.47 -0.45
CA ASP A 231 -5.78 22.85 -0.09
C ASP A 231 -4.56 23.72 0.20
N GLY A 232 -4.66 25.00 -0.14
CA GLY A 232 -3.67 26.02 0.21
C GLY A 232 -2.26 25.75 -0.32
N GLY A 233 -2.12 25.08 -1.48
CA GLY A 233 -0.83 24.73 -2.09
C GLY A 233 -0.14 23.50 -1.46
N ARG A 234 -0.80 22.83 -0.55
CA ARG A 234 -0.43 21.53 0.00
C ARG A 234 -0.91 20.41 -0.90
N GLY A 235 -0.30 19.25 -0.80
CA GLY A 235 -0.74 18.06 -1.53
C GLY A 235 0.36 17.00 -1.68
N PRO A 236 0.02 15.84 -2.21
CA PRO A 236 1.01 14.85 -2.58
C PRO A 236 1.83 15.35 -3.76
N THR A 237 3.15 15.16 -3.72
CA THR A 237 4.08 15.51 -4.81
C THR A 237 4.63 14.27 -5.51
N LEU A 238 4.61 13.12 -4.83
CA LEU A 238 5.10 11.85 -5.37
C LEU A 238 4.43 10.67 -4.69
N ASN A 239 3.96 9.70 -5.47
CA ASN A 239 3.63 8.36 -5.00
C ASN A 239 4.80 7.42 -5.28
N ILE A 240 5.31 6.78 -4.25
CA ILE A 240 6.43 5.83 -4.29
C ILE A 240 5.86 4.46 -3.96
N LYS A 241 5.98 3.50 -4.87
CA LYS A 241 5.34 2.21 -4.69
C LYS A 241 6.00 1.09 -5.50
N PHE A 242 5.56 -0.14 -5.30
CA PHE A 242 5.91 -1.26 -6.15
C PHE A 242 5.33 -1.11 -7.56
N ASP A 243 5.99 -1.70 -8.56
CA ASP A 243 5.30 -1.95 -9.82
C ASP A 243 4.04 -2.80 -9.53
N PRO A 244 2.85 -2.40 -10.01
CA PRO A 244 1.61 -3.16 -9.77
C PRO A 244 1.72 -4.64 -10.10
N LYS A 245 2.59 -5.00 -11.06
CA LYS A 245 2.85 -6.40 -11.42
C LYS A 245 3.47 -7.21 -10.29
N GLU A 246 4.13 -6.59 -9.32
CA GLU A 246 4.61 -7.27 -8.12
C GLU A 246 3.48 -7.58 -7.13
N GLY A 247 2.37 -6.86 -7.20
CA GLY A 247 1.21 -7.05 -6.34
C GLY A 247 0.58 -8.44 -6.48
N LYS A 248 0.34 -9.10 -5.35
CA LYS A 248 -0.14 -10.49 -5.28
C LYS A 248 -1.54 -10.75 -5.89
N TYR A 249 -2.21 -9.72 -6.38
CA TYR A 249 -3.53 -9.81 -7.02
C TYR A 249 -3.59 -9.11 -8.38
N HIS A 250 -2.45 -8.72 -8.95
CA HIS A 250 -2.43 -7.92 -10.17
C HIS A 250 -3.13 -8.62 -11.34
N LYS A 251 -2.75 -9.85 -11.69
CA LYS A 251 -3.29 -10.59 -12.84
C LYS A 251 -4.29 -11.67 -12.45
N THR A 252 -5.23 -11.93 -13.37
CA THR A 252 -6.18 -13.04 -13.25
C THR A 252 -5.45 -14.39 -13.29
N ARG A 253 -5.59 -15.18 -12.21
CA ARG A 253 -4.81 -16.41 -12.02
C ARG A 253 -5.58 -17.47 -11.25
N CYS A 254 -5.30 -18.75 -11.54
CA CYS A 254 -5.85 -19.88 -10.80
C CYS A 254 -5.21 -19.98 -9.40
N THR A 255 -6.02 -20.22 -8.37
CA THR A 255 -5.54 -20.37 -6.98
C THR A 255 -4.87 -21.71 -6.70
N GLY A 256 -4.99 -22.68 -7.60
CA GLY A 256 -4.42 -24.03 -7.43
C GLY A 256 -3.18 -24.26 -8.29
N CYS A 257 -3.36 -24.35 -9.61
CA CYS A 257 -2.25 -24.64 -10.53
C CYS A 257 -1.47 -23.38 -10.96
N LEU A 258 -1.86 -22.21 -10.49
CA LEU A 258 -1.18 -20.92 -10.73
C LEU A 258 -1.06 -20.54 -12.22
N LEU A 259 -1.86 -21.11 -13.13
CA LEU A 259 -1.94 -20.67 -14.51
C LEU A 259 -2.62 -19.30 -14.58
N PHE A 260 -2.10 -18.43 -15.43
CA PHE A 260 -2.74 -17.16 -15.78
C PHE A 260 -3.87 -17.38 -16.78
N PHE A 261 -4.87 -16.53 -16.72
CA PHE A 261 -6.02 -16.57 -17.61
C PHE A 261 -6.30 -15.20 -18.19
N GLU A 262 -6.61 -15.16 -19.48
CA GLU A 262 -7.32 -14.02 -20.03
C GLU A 262 -8.70 -13.93 -19.37
N PRO A 263 -9.13 -12.76 -18.85
CA PRO A 263 -10.37 -12.65 -18.09
C PRO A 263 -11.61 -13.16 -18.81
N LYS A 264 -11.75 -12.89 -20.13
CA LYS A 264 -12.83 -13.37 -20.97
C LYS A 264 -12.85 -14.91 -21.07
N VAL A 265 -11.68 -15.53 -20.98
CA VAL A 265 -11.55 -17.00 -20.95
C VAL A 265 -11.97 -17.54 -19.57
N ALA A 266 -11.54 -16.89 -18.49
CA ALA A 266 -11.93 -17.26 -17.13
C ALA A 266 -13.47 -17.18 -16.93
N GLN A 267 -14.12 -16.17 -17.50
CA GLN A 267 -15.58 -16.02 -17.49
C GLN A 267 -16.30 -17.19 -18.16
N LYS A 268 -15.80 -17.69 -19.31
CA LYS A 268 -16.39 -18.86 -20.00
C LYS A 268 -16.37 -20.13 -19.13
N PHE A 269 -15.45 -20.22 -18.18
CA PHE A 269 -15.36 -21.32 -17.22
C PHE A 269 -16.02 -21.00 -15.87
N ASN A 270 -16.85 -19.97 -15.80
CA ASN A 270 -17.49 -19.52 -14.55
C ASN A 270 -16.48 -19.38 -13.40
N TRP A 271 -15.30 -18.83 -13.70
CA TRP A 271 -14.19 -18.63 -12.74
C TRP A 271 -13.68 -19.92 -12.07
N LYS A 272 -13.92 -21.08 -12.68
CA LYS A 272 -13.37 -22.38 -12.27
C LYS A 272 -12.28 -22.83 -13.26
N CYS A 273 -11.14 -23.22 -12.76
CA CYS A 273 -10.01 -23.64 -13.58
C CYS A 273 -10.30 -25.00 -14.25
N PRO A 274 -10.31 -25.07 -15.59
CA PRO A 274 -10.55 -26.34 -16.30
C PRO A 274 -9.39 -27.34 -16.12
N ASN A 275 -8.19 -26.88 -15.71
CA ASN A 275 -7.03 -27.72 -15.50
C ASN A 275 -7.03 -28.42 -14.11
N CYS A 276 -7.49 -27.74 -13.04
CA CYS A 276 -7.41 -28.28 -11.68
C CYS A 276 -8.69 -28.14 -10.85
N GLY A 277 -9.77 -27.60 -11.41
CA GLY A 277 -11.06 -27.41 -10.74
C GLY A 277 -11.12 -26.30 -9.69
N ARG A 278 -9.99 -25.70 -9.30
CA ARG A 278 -9.94 -24.63 -8.30
C ARG A 278 -10.41 -23.30 -8.87
N SER A 279 -10.72 -22.35 -7.98
CA SER A 279 -11.18 -21.01 -8.38
C SER A 279 -10.10 -20.24 -9.15
N ILE A 280 -10.53 -19.47 -10.14
CA ILE A 280 -9.72 -18.44 -10.80
C ILE A 280 -10.04 -17.13 -10.11
N LYS A 281 -9.01 -16.45 -9.58
CA LYS A 281 -9.16 -15.14 -8.95
C LYS A 281 -9.01 -14.04 -9.99
N LYS A 282 -10.02 -13.17 -10.08
CA LYS A 282 -9.99 -11.98 -10.92
C LYS A 282 -8.81 -11.08 -10.53
N GLY A 283 -8.04 -10.62 -11.51
CA GLY A 283 -6.95 -9.67 -11.31
C GLY A 283 -7.45 -8.24 -11.10
N VAL A 284 -6.65 -7.45 -10.40
CA VAL A 284 -6.91 -6.02 -10.18
C VAL A 284 -6.90 -5.24 -11.50
N ASP A 285 -5.99 -5.57 -12.41
CA ASP A 285 -5.91 -4.97 -13.74
C ASP A 285 -7.23 -5.10 -14.52
N PHE A 286 -7.84 -6.27 -14.48
CA PHE A 286 -9.14 -6.48 -15.14
C PHE A 286 -10.29 -5.77 -14.42
N ARG A 287 -10.26 -5.74 -13.06
CA ARG A 287 -11.28 -5.00 -12.33
C ARG A 287 -11.23 -3.49 -12.63
N ILE A 288 -10.04 -2.93 -12.76
CA ILE A 288 -9.87 -1.54 -13.18
C ILE A 288 -10.37 -1.34 -14.63
N GLU A 289 -10.09 -2.28 -15.54
CA GLU A 289 -10.62 -2.23 -16.91
C GLU A 289 -12.17 -2.21 -16.92
N GLU A 290 -12.83 -3.02 -16.07
CA GLU A 290 -14.29 -3.01 -15.94
C GLU A 290 -14.86 -1.65 -15.48
N LEU A 291 -14.10 -0.92 -14.63
CA LEU A 291 -14.50 0.36 -14.06
C LEU A 291 -14.06 1.56 -14.89
N SER A 292 -13.15 1.35 -15.83
CA SER A 292 -12.50 2.44 -16.59
C SER A 292 -13.46 3.14 -17.55
N ALA A 293 -13.43 4.46 -17.51
CA ALA A 293 -14.07 5.32 -18.49
C ALA A 293 -13.17 5.55 -19.72
N TRP A 294 -11.84 5.38 -19.55
CA TRP A 294 -10.83 5.66 -20.57
C TRP A 294 -9.85 4.49 -20.74
N GLN A 295 -9.34 4.34 -21.95
CA GLN A 295 -8.28 3.36 -22.24
C GLN A 295 -6.94 3.77 -21.63
N GLU A 296 -6.60 5.04 -21.74
CA GLU A 296 -5.38 5.65 -21.23
C GLU A 296 -5.67 6.47 -19.96
N PRO A 297 -4.68 6.68 -19.08
CA PRO A 297 -4.87 7.48 -17.87
C PRO A 297 -5.17 8.95 -18.19
N HIS A 298 -6.14 9.52 -17.48
CA HIS A 298 -6.48 10.94 -17.54
C HIS A 298 -6.09 11.63 -16.24
N HIS A 299 -4.83 12.07 -16.15
CA HIS A 299 -4.32 12.71 -14.94
C HIS A 299 -4.94 14.10 -14.73
N PRO A 300 -5.69 14.32 -13.64
CA PRO A 300 -6.18 15.66 -13.32
C PRO A 300 -5.01 16.56 -12.91
N LYS A 301 -5.19 17.89 -13.05
CA LYS A 301 -4.19 18.86 -12.63
C LYS A 301 -3.82 18.65 -11.15
N GLY A 302 -2.53 18.55 -10.87
CA GLY A 302 -1.99 18.33 -9.53
C GLY A 302 -1.95 16.85 -9.10
N ARG A 303 -2.24 15.91 -9.99
CA ARG A 303 -1.95 14.50 -9.73
C ARG A 303 -0.43 14.31 -9.60
N PRO A 304 0.08 13.73 -8.49
CA PRO A 304 1.51 13.50 -8.32
C PRO A 304 2.02 12.45 -9.29
N LYS A 305 3.29 12.53 -9.65
CA LYS A 305 3.97 11.44 -10.34
C LYS A 305 3.94 10.19 -9.48
N CYS A 306 3.89 9.05 -10.14
CA CYS A 306 4.10 7.75 -9.51
C CYS A 306 5.47 7.21 -9.95
N ILE A 307 6.29 6.79 -9.01
CA ILE A 307 7.52 6.06 -9.29
C ILE A 307 7.44 4.66 -8.69
N HIS A 308 7.89 3.69 -9.46
CA HIS A 308 7.97 2.32 -8.98
C HIS A 308 9.35 2.06 -8.39
N ILE A 309 9.41 1.37 -7.25
CA ILE A 309 10.67 0.97 -6.61
C ILE A 309 10.67 -0.55 -6.37
N ILE A 310 11.87 -1.12 -6.43
CA ILE A 310 12.16 -2.46 -5.92
C ILE A 310 12.94 -2.26 -4.61
N PRO A 311 12.57 -2.90 -3.49
CA PRO A 311 13.32 -2.77 -2.24
C PRO A 311 14.81 -3.05 -2.42
N LEU A 312 15.66 -2.25 -1.82
CA LEU A 312 17.12 -2.37 -1.98
C LEU A 312 17.62 -3.77 -1.59
N SER A 313 17.05 -4.38 -0.55
CA SER A 313 17.41 -5.76 -0.16
C SER A 313 17.09 -6.79 -1.25
N GLU A 314 16.05 -6.57 -2.05
CA GLU A 314 15.72 -7.44 -3.19
C GLU A 314 16.69 -7.21 -4.36
N ILE A 315 17.07 -5.95 -4.63
CA ILE A 315 18.08 -5.63 -5.65
C ILE A 315 19.44 -6.23 -5.27
N ILE A 316 19.86 -6.12 -4.01
CA ILE A 316 21.09 -6.74 -3.50
C ILE A 316 21.04 -8.26 -3.67
N ALA A 317 19.93 -8.88 -3.26
CA ALA A 317 19.75 -10.33 -3.39
C ALA A 317 19.84 -10.80 -4.85
N LEU A 318 19.22 -10.05 -5.78
CA LEU A 318 19.29 -10.31 -7.23
C LEU A 318 20.72 -10.15 -7.76
N ALA A 319 21.43 -9.06 -7.38
CA ALA A 319 22.81 -8.79 -7.80
C ALA A 319 23.74 -9.95 -7.44
N HIS A 320 23.62 -10.45 -6.24
CA HIS A 320 24.48 -11.50 -5.68
C HIS A 320 23.90 -12.92 -5.84
N LYS A 321 22.80 -13.10 -6.57
CA LYS A 321 22.13 -14.39 -6.78
C LYS A 321 21.76 -15.10 -5.46
N ILE A 322 21.43 -14.33 -4.43
CA ILE A 322 21.00 -14.81 -3.12
C ILE A 322 19.47 -14.97 -3.14
N LYS A 323 18.97 -16.18 -2.84
CA LYS A 323 17.52 -16.45 -2.88
C LYS A 323 16.70 -15.73 -1.81
N ASN A 324 17.32 -15.50 -0.65
CA ASN A 324 16.64 -14.90 0.50
C ASN A 324 17.12 -13.47 0.74
N PRO A 325 16.31 -12.44 0.44
CA PRO A 325 16.66 -11.05 0.72
C PRO A 325 16.76 -10.72 2.23
N TRP A 326 16.37 -11.65 3.09
CA TRP A 326 16.49 -11.55 4.55
C TRP A 326 17.76 -12.16 5.12
N SER A 327 18.61 -12.76 4.28
CA SER A 327 19.86 -13.33 4.77
C SER A 327 20.73 -12.27 5.42
N GLU A 328 21.49 -12.65 6.44
CA GLU A 328 22.40 -11.77 7.18
C GLU A 328 23.30 -10.97 6.24
N ARG A 329 23.88 -11.64 5.26
CA ARG A 329 24.72 -11.01 4.23
C ARG A 329 24.02 -9.89 3.47
N VAL A 330 22.78 -10.10 3.04
CA VAL A 330 21.99 -9.06 2.33
C VAL A 330 21.68 -7.90 3.27
N GLN A 331 21.31 -8.18 4.52
CA GLN A 331 20.97 -7.15 5.50
C GLN A 331 22.21 -6.33 5.92
N GLU A 332 23.37 -6.93 6.00
CA GLU A 332 24.65 -6.23 6.23
C GLU A 332 24.98 -5.29 5.07
N MET A 333 24.90 -5.76 3.83
CA MET A 333 25.10 -4.92 2.65
C MET A 333 24.07 -3.79 2.58
N TRP A 334 22.79 -4.07 2.83
CA TRP A 334 21.73 -3.07 2.90
C TRP A 334 22.09 -1.99 3.93
N LYS A 335 22.52 -2.39 5.12
CA LYS A 335 22.91 -1.48 6.19
C LYS A 335 24.10 -0.59 5.77
N ASN A 336 25.08 -1.13 5.07
CA ASN A 336 26.21 -0.35 4.58
C ASN A 336 25.77 0.76 3.62
N PHE A 337 24.86 0.46 2.68
CA PHE A 337 24.29 1.46 1.78
C PHE A 337 23.51 2.55 2.54
N VAL A 338 22.56 2.16 3.40
CA VAL A 338 21.70 3.16 4.07
C VAL A 338 22.44 3.97 5.12
N THR A 339 23.46 3.42 5.76
CA THR A 339 24.32 4.17 6.69
C THR A 339 25.15 5.21 5.94
N ARG A 340 25.70 4.86 4.76
CA ARG A 340 26.51 5.78 3.96
C ARG A 340 25.71 6.89 3.32
N PHE A 341 24.48 6.58 2.87
CA PHE A 341 23.65 7.48 2.06
C PHE A 341 22.35 7.89 2.75
N SER A 342 22.28 7.80 4.06
CA SER A 342 21.21 8.23 4.97
C SER A 342 19.97 7.35 4.95
N ASN A 343 19.48 6.87 3.80
CA ASN A 343 18.29 6.05 3.72
C ASN A 343 18.17 5.32 2.36
N GLU A 344 17.27 4.32 2.34
CA GLU A 344 17.05 3.49 1.17
C GLU A 344 16.51 4.28 -0.03
N PHE A 345 15.60 5.24 0.20
CA PHE A 345 15.07 6.06 -0.88
C PHE A 345 16.19 6.84 -1.60
N ASN A 346 17.11 7.43 -0.87
CA ASN A 346 18.27 8.11 -1.44
C ASN A 346 19.12 7.15 -2.28
N VAL A 347 19.42 5.97 -1.74
CA VAL A 347 20.20 4.94 -2.46
C VAL A 347 19.51 4.55 -3.77
N LEU A 348 18.20 4.33 -3.74
CA LEU A 348 17.48 3.87 -4.93
C LEU A 348 17.30 4.95 -5.99
N ILE A 349 17.16 6.23 -5.61
CA ILE A 349 16.68 7.29 -6.51
C ILE A 349 17.69 8.41 -6.73
N ASN A 350 18.37 8.90 -5.68
CA ASN A 350 19.09 10.18 -5.75
C ASN A 350 20.62 10.06 -5.88
N VAL A 351 21.24 9.08 -5.23
CA VAL A 351 22.70 8.94 -5.16
C VAL A 351 23.27 8.57 -6.53
N ASP A 352 24.37 9.18 -6.92
CA ASP A 352 25.05 8.87 -8.17
C ASP A 352 25.55 7.41 -8.20
N ILE A 353 25.46 6.77 -9.36
CA ILE A 353 25.86 5.36 -9.53
C ILE A 353 27.33 5.16 -9.18
N SER A 354 28.21 6.09 -9.54
CA SER A 354 29.62 6.04 -9.21
C SER A 354 29.91 6.05 -7.71
N GLU A 355 29.06 6.71 -6.90
CA GLU A 355 29.18 6.67 -5.45
C GLU A 355 28.68 5.32 -4.89
N LEU A 356 27.60 4.77 -5.44
CA LEU A 356 27.10 3.44 -5.07
C LEU A 356 28.12 2.33 -5.38
N GLU A 357 28.86 2.45 -6.50
CA GLU A 357 29.92 1.53 -6.89
C GLU A 357 31.06 1.45 -5.86
N THR A 358 31.25 2.48 -5.03
CA THR A 358 32.27 2.45 -3.95
C THR A 358 31.92 1.47 -2.84
N ILE A 359 30.62 1.11 -2.71
CA ILE A 359 30.17 0.09 -1.75
C ILE A 359 30.08 -1.28 -2.42
N ASP A 360 29.32 -1.36 -3.54
CA ASP A 360 29.14 -2.62 -4.26
C ASP A 360 28.80 -2.40 -5.73
N ARG A 361 29.68 -2.82 -6.63
CA ARG A 361 29.51 -2.59 -8.08
C ARG A 361 28.35 -3.37 -8.68
N GLU A 362 28.11 -4.59 -8.22
CA GLU A 362 27.04 -5.45 -8.76
C GLU A 362 25.66 -4.88 -8.41
N THR A 363 25.48 -4.46 -7.18
CA THR A 363 24.25 -3.79 -6.73
C THR A 363 24.06 -2.44 -7.44
N ALA A 364 25.11 -1.62 -7.56
CA ALA A 364 25.05 -0.33 -8.26
C ALA A 364 24.64 -0.49 -9.73
N ALA A 365 25.16 -1.51 -10.42
CA ALA A 365 24.79 -1.82 -11.79
C ALA A 365 23.30 -2.18 -11.92
N LEU A 366 22.74 -2.96 -10.99
CA LEU A 366 21.31 -3.27 -10.99
C LEU A 366 20.44 -2.07 -10.61
N ILE A 367 20.88 -1.19 -9.69
CA ILE A 367 20.18 0.07 -9.38
C ILE A 367 20.13 0.96 -10.63
N LYS A 368 21.21 1.03 -11.42
CA LYS A 368 21.20 1.76 -12.69
C LYS A 368 20.16 1.21 -13.66
N ILE A 369 20.13 -0.11 -13.86
CA ILE A 369 19.14 -0.80 -14.72
C ILE A 369 17.71 -0.55 -14.21
N PHE A 370 17.52 -0.59 -12.91
CA PHE A 370 16.25 -0.28 -12.26
C PHE A 370 15.83 1.17 -12.55
N ARG A 371 16.69 2.16 -12.35
CA ARG A 371 16.40 3.59 -12.64
C ARG A 371 16.10 3.86 -14.12
N GLU A 372 16.64 3.05 -15.02
CA GLU A 372 16.38 3.09 -16.46
C GLU A 372 15.05 2.39 -16.85
N GLY A 373 14.30 1.84 -15.87
CA GLY A 373 13.02 1.16 -16.09
C GLY A 373 13.12 -0.14 -16.90
N LYS A 374 14.28 -0.80 -16.91
CA LYS A 374 14.56 -1.96 -17.76
C LYS A 374 14.21 -3.32 -17.12
N PHE A 375 13.74 -3.33 -15.87
CA PHE A 375 13.27 -4.58 -15.26
C PHE A 375 12.00 -5.08 -15.96
N GLN A 376 11.92 -6.39 -16.08
CA GLN A 376 10.71 -7.11 -16.47
C GLN A 376 10.09 -7.76 -15.24
N TYR A 377 8.85 -8.27 -15.37
CA TYR A 377 8.17 -8.84 -14.21
C TYR A 377 7.43 -10.12 -14.60
N ILE A 378 7.56 -11.14 -13.77
CA ILE A 378 6.56 -12.21 -13.71
C ILE A 378 5.43 -11.67 -12.84
N PRO A 379 4.23 -11.41 -13.38
CA PRO A 379 3.20 -10.72 -12.60
C PRO A 379 2.66 -11.58 -11.47
N GLY A 380 2.26 -10.92 -10.39
CA GLY A 380 1.57 -11.55 -9.28
C GLY A 380 0.11 -11.85 -9.61
N GLY A 381 -0.51 -12.75 -8.86
CA GLY A 381 -1.90 -13.12 -8.99
C GLY A 381 -2.30 -14.23 -8.02
N ALA A 382 -3.57 -14.31 -7.69
CA ALA A 382 -4.16 -15.33 -6.81
C ALA A 382 -3.46 -15.48 -5.44
N GLY A 383 -2.96 -14.37 -4.87
CA GLY A 383 -2.29 -14.35 -3.57
C GLY A 383 -0.77 -14.56 -3.62
N VAL A 384 -0.19 -14.76 -4.80
CA VAL A 384 1.26 -14.91 -5.01
C VAL A 384 1.83 -13.59 -5.53
N TYR A 385 2.88 -13.10 -4.90
CA TYR A 385 3.60 -11.90 -5.35
C TYR A 385 4.23 -12.11 -6.73
N GLY A 386 4.34 -11.03 -7.50
CA GLY A 386 5.15 -10.99 -8.70
C GLY A 386 6.63 -10.98 -8.37
N ILE A 387 7.45 -11.15 -9.39
CA ILE A 387 8.91 -11.27 -9.25
C ILE A 387 9.56 -10.31 -10.25
N PRO A 388 10.39 -9.35 -9.79
CA PRO A 388 11.20 -8.54 -10.70
C PRO A 388 12.29 -9.39 -11.35
N VAL A 389 12.48 -9.22 -12.65
CA VAL A 389 13.43 -9.98 -13.46
C VAL A 389 14.39 -9.00 -14.15
N PRO A 390 15.68 -9.03 -13.83
CA PRO A 390 16.69 -8.22 -14.53
C PRO A 390 16.78 -8.57 -16.02
N PRO A 391 17.18 -7.62 -16.89
CA PRO A 391 17.37 -7.89 -18.31
C PRO A 391 18.32 -9.07 -18.57
N GLY A 392 18.00 -9.86 -19.60
CA GLY A 392 18.81 -11.02 -20.02
C GLY A 392 18.58 -12.30 -19.22
N GLN A 393 17.74 -12.27 -18.19
CA GLN A 393 17.31 -13.49 -17.51
C GLN A 393 16.06 -14.05 -18.19
N PRO A 394 16.07 -15.32 -18.64
CA PRO A 394 14.91 -15.95 -19.25
C PRO A 394 13.83 -16.23 -18.20
N PHE A 395 12.57 -15.97 -18.54
CA PHE A 395 11.43 -16.38 -17.74
C PHE A 395 10.24 -16.73 -18.64
N GLU A 396 9.31 -17.51 -18.11
CA GLU A 396 8.10 -17.90 -18.80
C GLU A 396 6.86 -17.55 -17.96
N ILE A 397 5.87 -16.92 -18.60
CA ILE A 397 4.55 -16.69 -18.01
C ILE A 397 3.60 -17.76 -18.55
N LYS A 398 3.15 -18.67 -17.69
CA LYS A 398 2.30 -19.80 -18.10
C LYS A 398 0.82 -19.41 -18.13
N TYR A 399 0.32 -19.13 -19.31
CA TYR A 399 -1.10 -18.93 -19.55
C TYR A 399 -1.83 -20.25 -19.83
N TYR A 400 -3.11 -20.31 -19.46
CA TYR A 400 -3.99 -21.36 -19.93
C TYR A 400 -4.18 -21.21 -21.43
N LYS A 401 -3.76 -22.22 -22.20
CA LYS A 401 -3.77 -22.20 -23.69
C LYS A 401 -5.03 -22.84 -24.24
N GLY A 402 -6.14 -22.98 -23.58
CA GLY A 402 -7.31 -23.70 -24.10
C GLY A 402 -6.97 -25.12 -24.61
N ALA A 403 -7.88 -26.05 -24.61
CA ALA A 403 -7.70 -27.27 -25.44
C ALA A 403 -7.71 -26.77 -26.90
N GLN A 404 -6.56 -26.69 -27.57
CA GLN A 404 -6.49 -26.76 -29.00
C GLN A 404 -7.12 -28.12 -29.37
N ARG A 405 -8.41 -28.09 -29.72
CA ARG A 405 -8.97 -29.18 -30.52
C ARG A 405 -8.24 -29.10 -31.85
N THR A 406 -7.24 -29.94 -32.02
CA THR A 406 -6.70 -30.23 -33.32
C THR A 406 -7.86 -30.73 -34.18
N LEU A 407 -8.07 -30.07 -35.33
CA LEU A 407 -9.07 -30.44 -36.36
C LEU A 407 -8.80 -31.82 -36.99
N GLU A 408 -7.94 -32.64 -36.40
CA GLU A 408 -7.52 -33.94 -36.87
C GLU A 408 -8.33 -35.11 -36.28
N SER A 409 -9.39 -34.87 -35.53
CA SER A 409 -10.24 -35.93 -34.96
C SER A 409 -11.60 -36.12 -35.67
N PHE A 410 -11.74 -35.67 -36.91
CA PHE A 410 -12.83 -36.00 -37.82
C PHE A 410 -12.24 -36.52 -39.12
N GLY A 411 -11.70 -37.72 -39.04
CA GLY A 411 -11.38 -38.57 -40.15
C GLY A 411 -12.14 -39.87 -40.00
#